data_356688270370f02bb85781ef56765a1b
#
_entry.id   356688270370f02bb85781ef56765a1b
#
_cell.length_a   1.000
_cell.length_b   1.000
_cell.length_c   1.000
_cell.angle_alpha   90.00
_cell.angle_beta   90.00
_cell.angle_gamma   90.00
#
_symmetry.space_group_name_H-M   'P 1'
#
loop_
_entity.id
_entity.type
_entity.pdbx_description
1 polymer ?
#
loop_
_entity_poly.entity_id
_entity_poly.type
_entity_poly.pdbx_seq_one_letter_code
_entity_poly.pdbx_strand_id
1 'polypeptide(L)'
;MLNNKKILITGIANKFSIANGIAQSMSKNGAELAFAYQNERLLKKIKPIADDLGVKTLIECDVGCDKSIERTFSQLADEWGTLDGIVHSIGFAPSDQLDGDFTEVTTREGFQIAHDISSYSFTALAKGCLLYTSDAADE
;
A
#
# COMPACT_ATOMS: atom_id res chain seq x y z
N MET A 1 -9.27 20.43 -0.75
CA MET A 1 -10.31 19.41 -0.94
C MET A 1 -10.09 18.20 -0.04
N LEU A 2 -8.83 17.82 0.24
CA LEU A 2 -8.49 16.71 1.14
C LEU A 2 -7.91 17.17 2.49
N ASN A 3 -8.19 18.40 2.91
CA ASN A 3 -7.67 18.96 4.14
C ASN A 3 -8.02 18.05 5.34
N ASN A 4 -7.00 17.72 6.12
CA ASN A 4 -7.08 16.85 7.29
C ASN A 4 -7.51 15.39 6.98
N LYS A 5 -7.52 14.97 5.71
CA LYS A 5 -7.76 13.58 5.35
C LYS A 5 -6.48 12.77 5.48
N LYS A 6 -6.56 11.63 6.15
CA LYS A 6 -5.46 10.71 6.41
C LYS A 6 -5.51 9.55 5.44
N ILE A 7 -4.50 9.44 4.58
CA ILE A 7 -4.48 8.50 3.47
C ILE A 7 -3.24 7.61 3.53
N LEU A 8 -3.45 6.30 3.53
CA LEU A 8 -2.38 5.33 3.36
C LEU A 8 -2.14 5.08 1.87
N ILE A 9 -0.92 5.29 1.40
CA ILE A 9 -0.50 5.01 0.03
C ILE A 9 0.35 3.75 0.00
N THR A 10 -0.03 2.79 -0.82
CA THR A 10 0.75 1.57 -1.08
C THR A 10 1.26 1.56 -2.52
N GLY A 11 2.32 0.80 -2.79
CA GLY A 11 2.79 0.55 -4.16
C GLY A 11 3.74 1.60 -4.74
N ILE A 12 4.29 2.50 -3.96
CA ILE A 12 5.38 3.37 -4.42
C ILE A 12 6.65 2.54 -4.51
N ALA A 13 7.18 2.37 -5.72
CA ALA A 13 8.44 1.66 -5.99
C ALA A 13 9.57 2.62 -6.39
N ASN A 14 9.21 3.75 -7.00
CA ASN A 14 10.13 4.79 -7.46
C ASN A 14 9.33 6.06 -7.85
N LYS A 15 10.04 7.09 -8.29
CA LYS A 15 9.45 8.37 -8.71
C LYS A 15 8.47 8.29 -9.90
N PHE A 16 8.51 7.22 -10.68
CA PHE A 16 7.64 7.02 -11.85
C PHE A 16 6.39 6.17 -11.51
N SER A 17 6.29 5.67 -10.29
CA SER A 17 5.11 4.90 -9.86
C SER A 17 3.85 5.75 -9.96
N ILE A 18 2.75 5.14 -10.41
CA ILE A 18 1.41 5.76 -10.39
C ILE A 18 1.08 6.23 -8.97
N ALA A 19 1.37 5.41 -7.96
CA ALA A 19 1.19 5.76 -6.55
C ALA A 19 1.92 7.05 -6.15
N ASN A 20 3.10 7.34 -6.70
CA ASN A 20 3.81 8.59 -6.44
C ASN A 20 3.06 9.80 -7.04
N GLY A 21 2.54 9.67 -8.25
CA GLY A 21 1.71 10.73 -8.87
C GLY A 21 0.45 11.02 -8.06
N ILE A 22 -0.19 9.96 -7.55
CA ILE A 22 -1.35 10.08 -6.66
C ILE A 22 -0.95 10.77 -5.35
N ALA A 23 0.15 10.34 -4.71
CA ALA A 23 0.65 10.94 -3.47
C ALA A 23 0.93 12.44 -3.62
N GLN A 24 1.60 12.85 -4.70
CA GLN A 24 1.85 14.27 -5.01
C GLN A 24 0.53 15.06 -5.15
N SER A 25 -0.44 14.51 -5.86
CA SER A 25 -1.74 15.15 -6.05
C SER A 25 -2.50 15.29 -4.72
N MET A 26 -2.53 14.23 -3.91
CA MET A 26 -3.22 14.24 -2.62
C MET A 26 -2.56 15.18 -1.62
N SER A 27 -1.22 15.17 -1.53
CA SER A 27 -0.45 16.10 -0.70
C SER A 27 -0.72 17.56 -1.08
N LYS A 28 -0.69 17.87 -2.38
CA LYS A 28 -1.03 19.22 -2.89
C LYS A 28 -2.44 19.66 -2.53
N ASN A 29 -3.36 18.73 -2.35
CA ASN A 29 -4.74 18.98 -1.95
C ASN A 29 -4.97 18.93 -0.43
N GLY A 30 -3.91 18.86 0.37
CA GLY A 30 -3.94 18.99 1.83
C GLY A 30 -4.13 17.69 2.60
N ALA A 31 -3.98 16.53 1.96
CA ALA A 31 -4.01 15.25 2.66
C ALA A 31 -2.74 15.04 3.51
N GLU A 32 -2.93 14.43 4.68
CA GLU A 32 -1.86 13.82 5.46
C GLU A 32 -1.62 12.40 4.96
N LEU A 33 -0.37 12.06 4.64
CA LEU A 33 -0.03 10.80 3.99
C LEU A 33 0.83 9.90 4.88
N ALA A 34 0.58 8.60 4.81
CA ALA A 34 1.50 7.55 5.20
C ALA A 34 1.85 6.69 3.99
N PHE A 35 3.08 6.20 3.91
CA PHE A 35 3.51 5.28 2.87
C PHE A 35 3.76 3.89 3.45
N ALA A 36 3.16 2.87 2.82
CA ALA A 36 3.48 1.48 3.09
C ALA A 36 4.53 0.98 2.08
N TYR A 37 5.53 0.26 2.56
CA TYR A 37 6.59 -0.33 1.75
C TYR A 37 6.81 -1.80 2.14
N GLN A 38 7.17 -2.63 1.18
CA GLN A 38 7.29 -4.07 1.41
C GLN A 38 8.56 -4.46 2.17
N ASN A 39 9.68 -3.78 1.94
CA ASN A 39 10.99 -4.16 2.46
C ASN A 39 11.98 -2.99 2.47
N GLU A 40 13.10 -3.20 3.15
CA GLU A 40 14.19 -2.21 3.31
C GLU A 40 14.73 -1.64 1.99
N ARG A 41 14.78 -2.47 0.93
CA ARG A 41 15.20 -2.02 -0.40
C ARG A 41 14.26 -0.95 -0.97
N LEU A 42 12.96 -1.14 -0.78
CA LEU A 42 11.96 -0.15 -1.19
C LEU A 42 11.97 1.07 -0.28
N LEU A 43 12.15 0.91 1.03
CA LEU A 43 12.28 2.03 1.95
C LEU A 43 13.34 3.04 1.49
N LYS A 44 14.52 2.56 1.11
CA LYS A 44 15.61 3.43 0.60
C LYS A 44 15.21 4.24 -0.65
N LYS A 45 14.32 3.68 -1.48
CA LYS A 45 13.84 4.35 -2.70
C LYS A 45 12.72 5.35 -2.43
N ILE A 46 11.84 5.05 -1.48
CA ILE A 46 10.68 5.90 -1.19
C ILE A 46 11.00 7.02 -0.19
N LYS A 47 12.03 6.85 0.64
CA LYS A 47 12.39 7.85 1.65
C LYS A 47 12.63 9.25 1.07
N PRO A 48 13.37 9.46 -0.03
CA PRO A 48 13.50 10.77 -0.64
C PRO A 48 12.17 11.36 -1.10
N ILE A 49 11.26 10.51 -1.61
CA ILE A 49 9.91 10.93 -2.03
C ILE A 49 9.09 11.37 -0.82
N ALA A 50 9.18 10.62 0.27
CA ALA A 50 8.52 10.96 1.52
C ALA A 50 9.03 12.28 2.09
N ASP A 51 10.34 12.47 2.09
CA ASP A 51 10.98 13.71 2.58
C ASP A 51 10.53 14.93 1.75
N ASP A 52 10.49 14.81 0.42
CA ASP A 52 10.02 15.88 -0.49
C ASP A 52 8.55 16.25 -0.28
N LEU A 53 7.70 15.30 0.11
CA LEU A 53 6.28 15.51 0.37
C LEU A 53 5.96 15.79 1.85
N GLY A 54 6.97 15.79 2.72
CA GLY A 54 6.78 15.96 4.17
C GLY A 54 6.06 14.77 4.85
N VAL A 55 6.10 13.59 4.24
CA VAL A 55 5.49 12.38 4.80
C VAL A 55 6.38 11.83 5.91
N LYS A 56 5.83 11.74 7.12
CA LYS A 56 6.56 11.30 8.31
C LYS A 56 6.37 9.84 8.63
N THR A 57 5.21 9.28 8.27
CA THR A 57 4.83 7.90 8.59
C THR A 57 5.17 6.98 7.43
N LEU A 58 6.18 6.15 7.64
CA LEU A 58 6.63 5.08 6.72
C LEU A 58 6.50 3.75 7.43
N ILE A 59 5.70 2.84 6.89
CA ILE A 59 5.34 1.57 7.55
C ILE A 59 5.70 0.39 6.67
N GLU A 60 6.41 -0.58 7.23
CA GLU A 60 6.65 -1.86 6.53
C GLU A 60 5.35 -2.67 6.48
N CYS A 61 4.93 -3.02 5.28
CA CYS A 61 3.74 -3.82 5.02
C CYS A 61 3.98 -4.79 3.86
N ASP A 62 4.13 -6.05 4.19
CA ASP A 62 4.07 -7.13 3.20
C ASP A 62 2.62 -7.58 3.06
N VAL A 63 2.00 -7.25 1.94
CA VAL A 63 0.58 -7.56 1.68
C VAL A 63 0.30 -9.04 1.43
N GLY A 64 1.34 -9.85 1.26
CA GLY A 64 1.26 -11.32 1.25
C GLY A 64 1.26 -11.95 2.64
N CYS A 65 1.26 -11.15 3.70
CA CYS A 65 1.34 -11.63 5.09
C CYS A 65 0.31 -10.93 5.98
N ASP A 66 -0.72 -11.65 6.41
CA ASP A 66 -1.81 -11.12 7.24
C ASP A 66 -1.30 -10.44 8.51
N LYS A 67 -0.29 -11.04 9.19
CA LYS A 67 0.31 -10.43 10.39
C LYS A 67 1.03 -9.11 10.10
N SER A 68 1.59 -8.95 8.90
CA SER A 68 2.19 -7.68 8.48
C SER A 68 1.12 -6.62 8.27
N ILE A 69 0.00 -6.99 7.66
CA ILE A 69 -1.17 -6.11 7.49
C ILE A 69 -1.72 -5.68 8.85
N GLU A 70 -1.95 -6.63 9.77
CA GLU A 70 -2.42 -6.33 11.13
C GLU A 70 -1.52 -5.34 11.86
N ARG A 71 -0.19 -5.54 11.83
CA ARG A 71 0.78 -4.61 12.43
C ARG A 71 0.72 -3.22 11.80
N THR A 72 0.53 -3.13 10.49
CA THR A 72 0.41 -1.87 9.77
C THR A 72 -0.77 -1.06 10.29
N PHE A 73 -1.94 -1.65 10.41
CA PHE A 73 -3.13 -0.94 10.88
C PHE A 73 -3.11 -0.67 12.37
N SER A 74 -2.52 -1.56 13.18
CA SER A 74 -2.28 -1.28 14.61
C SER A 74 -1.39 -0.05 14.79
N GLN A 75 -0.29 0.07 14.04
CA GLN A 75 0.58 1.24 14.08
C GLN A 75 -0.14 2.51 13.61
N LEU A 76 -0.92 2.45 12.53
CA LEU A 76 -1.70 3.58 12.06
C LEU A 76 -2.77 4.02 13.07
N ALA A 77 -3.42 3.08 13.74
CA ALA A 77 -4.39 3.38 14.79
C ALA A 77 -3.73 4.10 15.96
N ASP A 78 -2.54 3.66 16.38
CA ASP A 78 -1.77 4.30 17.45
C ASP A 78 -1.31 5.71 17.08
N GLU A 79 -0.85 5.92 15.82
CA GLU A 79 -0.32 7.21 15.36
C GLU A 79 -1.43 8.20 14.97
N TRP A 80 -2.47 7.71 14.31
CA TRP A 80 -3.50 8.55 13.69
C TRP A 80 -4.89 8.43 14.32
N GLY A 81 -5.21 7.31 14.93
CA GLY A 81 -6.54 6.99 15.46
C GLY A 81 -7.58 6.69 14.39
N THR A 82 -7.54 7.39 13.25
CA THR A 82 -8.49 7.23 12.13
C THR A 82 -7.76 7.17 10.80
N LEU A 83 -8.40 6.58 9.79
CA LEU A 83 -7.91 6.54 8.42
C LEU A 83 -9.08 6.85 7.47
N ASP A 84 -8.91 7.83 6.58
CA ASP A 84 -9.96 8.25 5.64
C ASP A 84 -9.90 7.50 4.31
N GLY A 85 -8.76 6.94 3.94
CA GLY A 85 -8.66 6.22 2.69
C GLY A 85 -7.35 5.46 2.49
N ILE A 86 -7.41 4.49 1.60
CA ILE A 86 -6.27 3.69 1.17
C ILE A 86 -6.13 3.80 -0.34
N VAL A 87 -4.92 4.04 -0.82
CA VAL A 87 -4.56 3.90 -2.22
C VAL A 87 -3.85 2.56 -2.40
N HIS A 88 -4.54 1.61 -3.02
CA HIS A 88 -3.97 0.35 -3.42
C HIS A 88 -3.42 0.46 -4.85
N SER A 89 -2.11 0.52 -4.97
CA SER A 89 -1.40 0.60 -6.25
C SER A 89 -0.33 -0.48 -6.35
N ILE A 90 -0.71 -1.71 -6.00
CA ILE A 90 0.16 -2.89 -5.96
C ILE A 90 -0.18 -3.81 -7.12
N GLY A 91 0.84 -4.21 -7.85
CA GLY A 91 0.75 -5.25 -8.87
C GLY A 91 2.06 -6.03 -8.89
N PHE A 92 1.96 -7.35 -8.92
CA PHE A 92 3.10 -8.25 -8.94
C PHE A 92 2.75 -9.53 -9.70
N ALA A 93 3.70 -10.03 -10.46
CA ALA A 93 3.73 -11.40 -10.94
C ALA A 93 5.19 -11.91 -10.90
N PRO A 94 5.44 -13.20 -10.69
CA PRO A 94 6.77 -13.78 -10.81
C PRO A 94 7.36 -13.50 -12.20
N SER A 95 8.66 -13.20 -12.27
CA SER A 95 9.32 -12.76 -13.51
C SER A 95 9.27 -13.80 -14.64
N ASP A 96 9.29 -15.08 -14.28
CA ASP A 96 9.17 -16.20 -15.22
C ASP A 96 7.77 -16.32 -15.85
N GLN A 97 6.76 -15.65 -15.27
CA GLN A 97 5.40 -15.56 -15.81
C GLN A 97 5.21 -14.36 -16.76
N LEU A 98 6.21 -13.49 -16.89
CA LEU A 98 6.16 -12.24 -17.66
C LEU A 98 7.02 -12.27 -18.92
N ASP A 99 7.81 -13.32 -19.13
CA ASP A 99 8.70 -13.45 -20.27
C ASP A 99 8.24 -14.61 -21.16
N GLY A 100 7.74 -14.29 -22.36
CA GLY A 100 7.25 -15.23 -23.34
C GLY A 100 5.75 -15.12 -23.64
N ASP A 101 5.20 -16.11 -24.33
CA ASP A 101 3.76 -16.18 -24.61
C ASP A 101 2.99 -16.46 -23.33
N PHE A 102 1.99 -15.63 -23.04
CA PHE A 102 1.19 -15.71 -21.84
C PHE A 102 0.59 -17.11 -21.60
N THR A 103 0.13 -17.75 -22.67
CA THR A 103 -0.51 -19.08 -22.55
C THR A 103 0.47 -20.20 -22.28
N GLU A 104 1.75 -19.99 -22.60
CA GLU A 104 2.82 -20.98 -22.40
C GLU A 104 3.52 -20.80 -21.06
N VAL A 105 3.80 -19.55 -20.66
CA VAL A 105 4.59 -19.27 -19.46
C VAL A 105 3.75 -19.20 -18.18
N THR A 106 2.45 -18.94 -18.28
CA THR A 106 1.58 -18.83 -17.09
C THR A 106 1.35 -20.19 -16.46
N THR A 107 1.72 -20.33 -15.21
CA THR A 107 1.43 -21.50 -14.38
C THR A 107 0.31 -21.20 -13.39
N ARG A 108 -0.33 -22.26 -12.88
CA ARG A 108 -1.36 -22.12 -11.84
C ARG A 108 -0.79 -21.45 -10.58
N GLU A 109 0.41 -21.86 -10.18
CA GLU A 109 1.10 -21.28 -9.00
C GLU A 109 1.45 -19.80 -9.22
N GLY A 110 2.06 -19.47 -10.36
CA GLY A 110 2.40 -18.09 -10.70
C GLY A 110 1.18 -17.19 -10.78
N PHE A 111 0.06 -17.70 -11.33
CA PHE A 111 -1.21 -16.99 -11.37
C PHE A 111 -1.79 -16.77 -9.95
N GLN A 112 -1.73 -17.79 -9.09
CA GLN A 112 -2.17 -17.66 -7.70
C GLN A 112 -1.38 -16.60 -6.94
N ILE A 113 -0.05 -16.58 -7.09
CA ILE A 113 0.81 -15.57 -6.48
C ILE A 113 0.45 -14.17 -6.99
N ALA A 114 0.31 -14.02 -8.31
CA ALA A 114 -0.05 -12.75 -8.92
C ALA A 114 -1.41 -12.25 -8.44
N HIS A 115 -2.40 -13.12 -8.35
CA HIS A 115 -3.75 -12.80 -7.88
C HIS A 115 -3.77 -12.45 -6.40
N ASP A 116 -3.05 -13.20 -5.57
CA ASP A 116 -2.94 -12.95 -4.13
C ASP A 116 -2.38 -11.54 -3.86
N ILE A 117 -1.22 -11.24 -4.42
CA ILE A 117 -0.52 -9.96 -4.19
C ILE A 117 -1.23 -8.79 -4.88
N SER A 118 -1.77 -8.97 -6.08
CA SER A 118 -2.30 -7.85 -6.87
C SER A 118 -3.79 -7.59 -6.65
N SER A 119 -4.55 -8.59 -6.26
CA SER A 119 -6.02 -8.50 -6.15
C SER A 119 -6.52 -8.74 -4.72
N TYR A 120 -6.23 -9.91 -4.13
CA TYR A 120 -6.70 -10.24 -2.79
C TYR A 120 -6.20 -9.26 -1.73
N SER A 121 -4.99 -8.78 -1.87
CA SER A 121 -4.40 -7.80 -0.94
C SER A 121 -5.23 -6.52 -0.78
N PHE A 122 -5.99 -6.12 -1.79
CA PHE A 122 -6.95 -5.01 -1.66
C PHE A 122 -8.01 -5.31 -0.60
N THR A 123 -8.61 -6.49 -0.65
CA THR A 123 -9.62 -6.94 0.33
C THR A 123 -8.99 -7.09 1.72
N ALA A 124 -7.78 -7.65 1.80
CA ALA A 124 -7.08 -7.81 3.07
C ALA A 124 -6.75 -6.47 3.74
N LEU A 125 -6.29 -5.48 2.96
CA LEU A 125 -6.06 -4.12 3.46
C LEU A 125 -7.36 -3.43 3.88
N ALA A 126 -8.44 -3.58 3.11
CA ALA A 126 -9.74 -3.02 3.47
C ALA A 126 -10.25 -3.62 4.79
N LYS A 127 -10.13 -4.93 4.98
CA LYS A 127 -10.46 -5.60 6.23
C LYS A 127 -9.63 -5.08 7.41
N GLY A 128 -8.33 -4.94 7.24
CA GLY A 128 -7.44 -4.37 8.25
C GLY A 128 -7.85 -2.95 8.64
N CYS A 129 -8.19 -2.13 7.65
CA CYS A 129 -8.68 -0.78 7.88
C CYS A 129 -9.94 -0.75 8.76
N LEU A 130 -10.94 -1.57 8.42
CA LEU A 130 -12.21 -1.61 9.16
C LEU A 130 -12.03 -2.07 10.61
N LEU A 131 -11.09 -2.98 10.87
CA LEU A 131 -10.87 -3.53 12.21
C LEU A 131 -10.14 -2.56 13.15
N TYR A 132 -9.27 -1.69 12.63
CA TYR A 132 -8.35 -0.90 13.45
C TYR A 132 -8.53 0.61 13.36
N THR A 133 -9.22 1.11 12.33
CA THR A 133 -9.25 2.56 12.05
C THR A 133 -10.64 3.14 11.77
N SER A 134 -11.71 2.33 11.80
CA SER A 134 -13.08 2.80 11.59
C SER A 134 -13.90 2.71 12.86
N ASP A 135 -14.87 3.63 13.02
CA ASP A 135 -15.86 3.62 14.12
C ASP A 135 -16.80 2.39 14.07
N ALA A 136 -16.71 1.57 13.01
CA ALA A 136 -17.49 0.34 12.87
C ALA A 136 -17.03 -0.79 13.80
N ALA A 137 -15.99 -0.60 14.59
CA ALA A 137 -15.55 -1.55 15.62
C ALA A 137 -16.39 -1.48 16.91
N ASP A 138 -17.30 -0.49 17.04
CA ASP A 138 -18.11 -0.23 18.21
C ASP A 138 -19.60 -0.64 18.04
N GLU A 139 -19.97 -1.36 16.94
CA GLU A 139 -21.31 -1.92 16.77
C GLU A 139 -21.35 -3.44 16.93
#